data_be709aa315ea5823f6b3698f4f64ba45
#
_entry.id   be709aa315ea5823f6b3698f4f64ba45
#
_cell.length_a   1.000
_cell.length_b   1.000
_cell.length_c   1.000
_cell.angle_alpha   90.00
_cell.angle_beta   90.00
_cell.angle_gamma   90.00
#
_symmetry.space_group_name_H-M   'P 1'
#
loop_
_entity.id
_entity.type
_entity.pdbx_description
1 polymer ?
#
loop_
_entity_poly.entity_id
_entity_poly.type
_entity_poly.pdbx_seq_one_letter_code
_entity_poly.pdbx_strand_id
1 'polypeptide(L)'
;MKKTTRVLTAALAVLLVPVCACIIYISGGNRGVDDSTAIRASAELASEDTIFLDDEAIALADTSDASTSLRSEAMRAFNLVNAQRTASGLSSLVWDSNLESTSSVRAQECSVSFSHTRPNGKPWYTVNSKVMGGENLAYGYYDASSAVNAWMDSPTHRENILWPEFTKVAISVYAADDGTYYWAQEFGY
;
A
#
# COMPACT_ATOMS: atom_id res chain seq x y z
N MET A 1 -35.86 -23.41 -46.65
CA MET A 1 -35.98 -22.61 -45.42
C MET A 1 -34.70 -21.80 -45.21
N LYS A 2 -34.70 -20.50 -45.48
CA LYS A 2 -33.53 -19.61 -45.34
C LYS A 2 -33.53 -19.00 -43.94
N LYS A 3 -32.47 -19.28 -43.15
CA LYS A 3 -32.27 -18.65 -41.82
C LYS A 3 -31.59 -17.30 -42.01
N THR A 4 -32.26 -16.22 -41.63
CA THR A 4 -31.76 -14.85 -41.70
C THR A 4 -31.02 -14.56 -40.38
N THR A 5 -29.72 -14.35 -40.43
CA THR A 5 -28.91 -13.91 -39.30
C THR A 5 -29.02 -12.40 -39.17
N ARG A 6 -29.58 -11.91 -38.06
CA ARG A 6 -29.55 -10.47 -37.72
C ARG A 6 -28.24 -10.13 -36.99
N VAL A 7 -27.46 -9.29 -37.61
CA VAL A 7 -26.28 -8.66 -36.99
C VAL A 7 -26.76 -7.46 -36.18
N LEU A 8 -26.54 -7.47 -34.87
CA LEU A 8 -26.81 -6.36 -33.98
C LEU A 8 -25.55 -5.49 -33.87
N THR A 9 -25.60 -4.32 -34.48
CA THR A 9 -24.53 -3.30 -34.37
C THR A 9 -24.74 -2.52 -33.08
N ALA A 10 -23.85 -2.66 -32.12
CA ALA A 10 -23.81 -1.84 -30.91
C ALA A 10 -23.07 -0.53 -31.22
N ALA A 11 -23.77 0.59 -31.11
CA ALA A 11 -23.21 1.92 -31.25
C ALA A 11 -22.53 2.33 -29.93
N LEU A 12 -21.23 2.60 -30.01
CA LEU A 12 -20.43 3.12 -28.90
C LEU A 12 -20.67 4.63 -28.75
N ALA A 13 -21.40 5.05 -27.71
CA ALA A 13 -21.57 6.46 -27.39
C ALA A 13 -20.39 6.93 -26.53
N VAL A 14 -19.51 7.74 -27.11
CA VAL A 14 -18.45 8.45 -26.38
C VAL A 14 -19.06 9.68 -25.72
N LEU A 15 -19.15 9.66 -24.40
CA LEU A 15 -19.51 10.83 -23.58
C LEU A 15 -18.27 11.68 -23.33
N LEU A 16 -18.18 12.81 -24.04
CA LEU A 16 -17.23 13.89 -23.77
C LEU A 16 -17.69 14.67 -22.53
N VAL A 17 -16.91 14.60 -21.44
CA VAL A 17 -17.09 15.44 -20.26
C VAL A 17 -16.29 16.73 -20.46
N PRO A 18 -16.86 17.93 -20.37
CA PRO A 18 -16.11 19.17 -20.48
C PRO A 18 -15.32 19.44 -19.19
N VAL A 19 -14.01 19.64 -19.33
CA VAL A 19 -13.13 20.14 -18.28
C VAL A 19 -13.45 21.62 -18.04
N CYS A 20 -14.05 21.92 -16.90
CA CYS A 20 -14.28 23.30 -16.47
C CYS A 20 -12.99 23.85 -15.85
N ALA A 21 -12.27 24.70 -16.59
CA ALA A 21 -11.13 25.45 -16.08
C ALA A 21 -11.61 26.61 -15.23
N CYS A 22 -11.50 26.51 -13.91
CA CYS A 22 -11.66 27.65 -13.01
C CYS A 22 -10.38 28.51 -13.02
N ILE A 23 -10.44 29.63 -13.75
CA ILE A 23 -9.44 30.71 -13.66
C ILE A 23 -9.82 31.57 -12.46
N ILE A 24 -9.01 31.51 -11.39
CA ILE A 24 -9.12 32.45 -10.28
C ILE A 24 -8.28 33.70 -10.61
N TYR A 25 -8.93 34.79 -10.87
CA TYR A 25 -8.34 36.13 -10.96
C TYR A 25 -8.08 36.64 -9.55
N ILE A 26 -6.82 36.78 -9.15
CA ILE A 26 -6.46 37.52 -7.93
C ILE A 26 -6.01 38.90 -8.39
N SER A 27 -6.88 39.88 -8.10
CA SER A 27 -6.63 41.30 -8.29
C SER A 27 -5.65 41.82 -7.23
N GLY A 28 -4.73 42.67 -7.68
CA GLY A 28 -3.55 43.13 -6.97
C GLY A 28 -3.78 43.93 -5.71
N GLY A 29 -2.76 43.92 -4.87
CA GLY A 29 -2.51 44.80 -3.75
C GLY A 29 -1.03 44.86 -3.50
N ASN A 30 -0.38 45.82 -4.12
CA ASN A 30 1.02 46.14 -3.96
C ASN A 30 1.27 46.77 -2.58
N ARG A 31 2.04 46.11 -1.72
CA ARG A 31 2.83 46.78 -0.65
C ARG A 31 4.15 46.04 -0.53
N GLY A 32 5.20 46.69 -0.97
CA GLY A 32 6.57 46.26 -0.83
C GLY A 32 6.97 46.12 0.63
N VAL A 33 7.41 44.94 0.95
CA VAL A 33 8.24 44.66 2.11
C VAL A 33 9.51 44.04 1.54
N ASP A 34 10.62 44.68 1.87
CA ASP A 34 11.94 44.36 1.37
C ASP A 34 12.33 42.97 1.87
N ASP A 35 12.30 41.97 0.96
CA ASP A 35 12.51 40.54 1.23
C ASP A 35 13.99 40.16 1.41
N SER A 36 14.87 41.17 1.43
CA SER A 36 16.33 40.95 1.54
C SER A 36 16.82 40.62 2.96
N THR A 37 16.02 40.92 3.99
CA THR A 37 16.41 40.70 5.41
C THR A 37 16.01 39.31 5.91
N ALA A 38 14.93 38.73 5.36
CA ALA A 38 14.47 37.39 5.74
C ALA A 38 15.35 36.27 5.17
N ILE A 39 15.91 36.48 3.96
CA ILE A 39 16.78 35.50 3.30
C ILE A 39 18.17 35.44 3.97
N ARG A 40 18.64 36.55 4.55
CA ARG A 40 19.93 36.56 5.28
C ARG A 40 19.85 35.86 6.64
N ALA A 41 18.73 35.93 7.32
CA ALA A 41 18.56 35.24 8.62
C ALA A 41 18.48 33.72 8.46
N SER A 42 17.94 33.22 7.34
CA SER A 42 17.88 31.77 7.05
C SER A 42 19.21 31.17 6.61
N ALA A 43 20.10 31.98 6.01
CA ALA A 43 21.42 31.51 5.56
C ALA A 43 22.46 31.47 6.69
N GLU A 44 22.30 32.27 7.73
CA GLU A 44 23.24 32.34 8.83
C GLU A 44 23.01 31.27 9.92
N LEU A 45 21.80 30.68 9.96
CA LEU A 45 21.48 29.52 10.81
C LEU A 45 21.85 28.16 10.19
N ALA A 46 22.21 28.13 8.91
CA ALA A 46 22.58 26.91 8.21
C ALA A 46 24.11 26.63 8.19
N SER A 47 24.94 27.51 8.77
CA SER A 47 26.40 27.37 8.68
C SER A 47 27.13 26.91 9.92
N GLU A 48 26.41 26.68 11.05
CA GLU A 48 27.09 26.24 12.30
C GLU A 48 26.72 24.85 12.79
N ASP A 49 25.85 24.11 12.13
CA ASP A 49 25.50 22.73 12.48
C ASP A 49 25.82 21.72 11.38
N THR A 50 27.00 21.81 10.76
CA THR A 50 27.65 20.63 10.20
C THR A 50 28.28 19.83 11.33
N ILE A 51 27.46 19.41 12.25
CA ILE A 51 27.82 18.42 13.24
C ILE A 51 27.97 17.10 12.50
N PHE A 52 29.15 16.54 12.64
CA PHE A 52 29.52 15.20 12.35
C PHE A 52 28.34 14.23 12.57
N LEU A 53 27.53 14.01 11.52
CA LEU A 53 26.75 12.80 11.44
C LEU A 53 27.76 11.69 11.19
N ASP A 54 28.07 10.92 12.23
CA ASP A 54 28.82 9.70 12.05
C ASP A 54 28.04 8.78 11.09
N ASP A 55 28.73 7.90 10.40
CA ASP A 55 28.13 7.00 9.41
C ASP A 55 26.97 6.17 9.99
N GLU A 56 26.94 5.99 11.31
CA GLU A 56 25.92 5.25 12.04
C GLU A 56 24.58 6.03 12.14
N ALA A 57 24.61 7.34 12.30
CA ALA A 57 23.41 8.18 12.34
C ALA A 57 22.75 8.28 10.95
N ILE A 58 23.51 8.31 9.86
CA ILE A 58 23.03 8.29 8.48
C ILE A 58 22.36 6.94 8.17
N ALA A 59 22.96 5.82 8.62
CA ALA A 59 22.39 4.50 8.43
C ALA A 59 21.05 4.32 9.16
N LEU A 60 20.90 4.87 10.38
CA LEU A 60 19.64 4.84 11.14
C LEU A 60 18.55 5.69 10.51
N ALA A 61 18.87 6.86 9.93
CA ALA A 61 17.92 7.70 9.21
C ALA A 61 17.41 7.01 7.94
N ASP A 62 18.31 6.38 7.19
CA ASP A 62 17.99 5.65 5.95
C ASP A 62 17.09 4.44 6.21
N THR A 63 17.36 3.69 7.30
CA THR A 63 16.49 2.56 7.69
C THR A 63 15.14 3.01 8.20
N SER A 64 15.02 4.15 8.88
CA SER A 64 13.74 4.69 9.33
C SER A 64 12.87 5.15 8.16
N ASP A 65 13.43 5.80 7.15
CA ASP A 65 12.73 6.26 5.97
C ASP A 65 12.26 5.08 5.11
N ALA A 66 13.09 4.06 4.93
CA ALA A 66 12.72 2.84 4.21
C ALA A 66 11.58 2.09 4.92
N SER A 67 11.63 1.92 6.23
CA SER A 67 10.55 1.27 6.99
C SER A 67 9.25 2.06 6.95
N THR A 68 9.32 3.38 7.00
CA THR A 68 8.17 4.28 6.87
C THR A 68 7.56 4.18 5.47
N SER A 69 8.39 4.08 4.42
CA SER A 69 7.94 3.87 3.04
C SER A 69 7.21 2.53 2.88
N LEU A 70 7.75 1.42 3.37
CA LEU A 70 7.12 0.09 3.31
C LEU A 70 5.80 0.04 4.07
N ARG A 71 5.74 0.67 5.25
CA ARG A 71 4.49 0.78 6.00
C ARG A 71 3.45 1.63 5.27
N SER A 72 3.86 2.66 4.57
CA SER A 72 2.96 3.46 3.74
C SER A 72 2.37 2.65 2.59
N GLU A 73 3.15 1.79 1.94
CA GLU A 73 2.65 0.87 0.92
C GLU A 73 1.68 -0.16 1.50
N ALA A 74 1.96 -0.72 2.69
CA ALA A 74 1.04 -1.61 3.38
C ALA A 74 -0.32 -0.94 3.67
N MET A 75 -0.31 0.32 4.13
CA MET A 75 -1.54 1.10 4.36
C MET A 75 -2.28 1.44 3.06
N ARG A 76 -1.57 1.70 1.96
CA ARG A 76 -2.19 1.86 0.63
C ARG A 76 -2.86 0.57 0.17
N ALA A 77 -2.20 -0.57 0.35
CA ALA A 77 -2.78 -1.88 0.04
C ALA A 77 -4.04 -2.15 0.85
N PHE A 78 -4.05 -1.85 2.15
CA PHE A 78 -5.23 -1.92 3.01
C PHE A 78 -6.41 -1.10 2.45
N ASN A 79 -6.17 0.14 2.03
CA ASN A 79 -7.21 0.98 1.46
C ASN A 79 -7.74 0.41 0.12
N LEU A 80 -6.86 -0.11 -0.73
CA LEU A 80 -7.23 -0.74 -2.00
C LEU A 80 -8.06 -2.02 -1.77
N VAL A 81 -7.68 -2.87 -0.82
CA VAL A 81 -8.44 -4.06 -0.42
C VAL A 81 -9.84 -3.66 0.05
N ASN A 82 -9.96 -2.64 0.89
CA ASN A 82 -11.27 -2.17 1.35
C ASN A 82 -12.11 -1.55 0.21
N ALA A 83 -11.47 -0.91 -0.77
CA ALA A 83 -12.17 -0.45 -1.98
C ALA A 83 -12.74 -1.63 -2.80
N GLN A 84 -12.01 -2.75 -2.93
CA GLN A 84 -12.49 -3.97 -3.59
C GLN A 84 -13.67 -4.59 -2.84
N ARG A 85 -13.59 -4.65 -1.51
CA ARG A 85 -14.69 -5.17 -0.67
C ARG A 85 -15.95 -4.32 -0.80
N THR A 86 -15.84 -3.01 -0.66
CA THR A 86 -17.00 -2.11 -0.77
C THR A 86 -17.59 -2.12 -2.17
N ALA A 87 -16.79 -2.18 -3.23
CA ALA A 87 -17.26 -2.37 -4.60
C ALA A 87 -18.00 -3.69 -4.81
N SER A 88 -17.70 -4.70 -3.98
CA SER A 88 -18.37 -6.02 -3.96
C SER A 88 -19.55 -6.08 -2.98
N GLY A 89 -19.95 -4.96 -2.36
CA GLY A 89 -21.08 -4.90 -1.42
C GLY A 89 -20.76 -5.41 -0.01
N LEU A 90 -19.48 -5.59 0.34
CA LEU A 90 -19.04 -6.06 1.65
C LEU A 90 -18.62 -4.90 2.55
N SER A 91 -18.69 -5.11 3.86
CA SER A 91 -18.14 -4.18 4.85
C SER A 91 -16.62 -4.09 4.75
N SER A 92 -16.09 -2.89 4.99
CA SER A 92 -14.64 -2.69 5.12
C SER A 92 -14.10 -3.46 6.32
N LEU A 93 -12.88 -3.97 6.16
CA LEU A 93 -12.08 -4.56 7.24
C LEU A 93 -11.48 -3.45 8.09
N VAL A 94 -11.25 -3.74 9.38
CA VAL A 94 -10.55 -2.86 10.31
C VAL A 94 -9.09 -3.31 10.42
N TRP A 95 -8.16 -2.35 10.47
CA TRP A 95 -6.76 -2.66 10.73
C TRP A 95 -6.58 -3.16 12.17
N ASP A 96 -5.90 -4.29 12.35
CA ASP A 96 -5.66 -4.89 13.67
C ASP A 96 -4.15 -5.00 13.96
N SER A 97 -3.69 -4.45 15.08
CA SER A 97 -2.26 -4.41 15.44
C SER A 97 -1.69 -5.78 15.80
N ASN A 98 -2.51 -6.73 16.26
CA ASN A 98 -2.04 -8.10 16.50
C ASN A 98 -1.80 -8.81 15.16
N LEU A 99 -2.69 -8.60 14.18
CA LEU A 99 -2.48 -9.09 12.81
C LEU A 99 -1.29 -8.38 12.15
N GLU A 100 -1.06 -7.08 12.40
CA GLU A 100 0.13 -6.37 11.91
C GLU A 100 1.41 -7.03 12.41
N SER A 101 1.46 -7.38 13.69
CA SER A 101 2.60 -8.10 14.26
C SER A 101 2.80 -9.47 13.60
N THR A 102 1.73 -10.21 13.30
CA THR A 102 1.81 -11.52 12.65
C THR A 102 2.20 -11.39 11.18
N SER A 103 1.62 -10.44 10.45
CA SER A 103 1.96 -10.20 9.03
C SER A 103 3.41 -9.77 8.86
N SER A 104 3.97 -9.00 9.79
CA SER A 104 5.38 -8.62 9.78
C SER A 104 6.29 -9.85 9.90
N VAL A 105 6.01 -10.75 10.83
CA VAL A 105 6.74 -12.03 10.96
C VAL A 105 6.61 -12.86 9.68
N ARG A 106 5.41 -12.96 9.11
CA ARG A 106 5.19 -13.77 7.90
C ARG A 106 5.86 -13.19 6.67
N ALA A 107 5.81 -11.88 6.46
CA ALA A 107 6.52 -11.22 5.36
C ALA A 107 8.03 -11.52 5.42
N GLN A 108 8.61 -11.46 6.62
CA GLN A 108 10.01 -11.77 6.85
C GLN A 108 10.33 -13.27 6.64
N GLU A 109 9.49 -14.19 7.15
CA GLU A 109 9.65 -15.63 6.93
C GLU A 109 9.56 -16.01 5.44
N CYS A 110 8.72 -15.29 4.66
CA CYS A 110 8.58 -15.50 3.22
C CYS A 110 9.86 -15.18 2.44
N SER A 111 10.73 -14.30 2.93
CA SER A 111 12.03 -14.05 2.30
C SER A 111 13.01 -15.23 2.47
N VAL A 112 12.79 -16.06 3.50
CA VAL A 112 13.56 -17.29 3.72
C VAL A 112 12.96 -18.47 2.94
N SER A 113 11.63 -18.58 2.97
CA SER A 113 10.89 -19.63 2.26
C SER A 113 9.49 -19.13 1.92
N PHE A 114 9.24 -18.87 0.63
CA PHE A 114 7.93 -18.40 0.16
C PHE A 114 6.90 -19.54 0.18
N SER A 115 6.19 -19.67 1.29
CA SER A 115 5.24 -20.75 1.54
C SER A 115 4.28 -20.42 2.67
N HIS A 116 3.09 -21.02 2.66
CA HIS A 116 2.18 -21.07 3.81
C HIS A 116 2.68 -21.99 4.95
N THR A 117 3.74 -22.75 4.71
CA THR A 117 4.48 -23.44 5.76
C THR A 117 5.63 -22.57 6.21
N ARG A 118 5.72 -22.30 7.50
CA ARG A 118 6.78 -21.48 8.10
C ARG A 118 8.14 -22.17 7.98
N PRO A 119 9.27 -21.44 8.00
CA PRO A 119 10.62 -22.03 7.94
C PRO A 119 10.89 -23.08 9.04
N ASN A 120 10.17 -23.03 10.16
CA ASN A 120 10.25 -24.02 11.23
C ASN A 120 9.38 -25.27 11.01
N GLY A 121 8.76 -25.43 9.83
CA GLY A 121 7.90 -26.55 9.45
C GLY A 121 6.47 -26.50 9.99
N LYS A 122 6.09 -25.46 10.73
CA LYS A 122 4.74 -25.30 11.26
C LYS A 122 3.81 -24.58 10.27
N PRO A 123 2.49 -24.74 10.36
CA PRO A 123 1.54 -23.96 9.58
C PRO A 123 1.64 -22.45 9.86
N TRP A 124 1.32 -21.62 8.86
CA TRP A 124 1.38 -20.16 8.92
C TRP A 124 0.67 -19.53 10.12
N TYR A 125 -0.53 -19.99 10.43
CA TYR A 125 -1.35 -19.46 11.54
C TYR A 125 -0.74 -19.68 12.94
N THR A 126 0.31 -20.49 13.05
CA THR A 126 0.99 -20.73 14.34
C THR A 126 1.85 -19.56 14.80
N VAL A 127 1.96 -18.47 14.03
CA VAL A 127 2.52 -17.21 14.54
C VAL A 127 1.64 -16.70 15.69
N ASN A 128 0.32 -16.63 15.48
CA ASN A 128 -0.65 -16.35 16.52
C ASN A 128 -2.03 -16.92 16.14
N SER A 129 -2.27 -18.17 16.47
CA SER A 129 -3.51 -18.89 16.14
C SER A 129 -4.79 -18.32 16.75
N LYS A 130 -4.68 -17.34 17.67
CA LYS A 130 -5.84 -16.71 18.28
C LYS A 130 -6.46 -15.60 17.41
N VAL A 131 -5.70 -15.06 16.46
CA VAL A 131 -6.13 -13.90 15.66
C VAL A 131 -6.12 -14.18 14.16
N MET A 132 -5.32 -15.15 13.69
CA MET A 132 -5.15 -15.44 12.27
C MET A 132 -6.24 -16.38 11.76
N GLY A 133 -7.01 -15.91 10.77
CA GLY A 133 -8.11 -16.65 10.13
C GLY A 133 -7.89 -16.93 8.64
N GLY A 134 -7.03 -16.15 7.97
CA GLY A 134 -6.68 -16.31 6.56
C GLY A 134 -5.36 -15.61 6.23
N GLU A 135 -4.66 -16.09 5.19
CA GLU A 135 -3.38 -15.52 4.74
C GLU A 135 -3.34 -15.39 3.22
N ASN A 136 -2.89 -14.22 2.72
CA ASN A 136 -2.45 -14.04 1.34
C ASN A 136 -0.99 -13.62 1.32
N LEU A 137 -0.21 -14.21 0.41
CA LEU A 137 1.21 -13.91 0.23
C LEU A 137 1.47 -13.40 -1.18
N ALA A 138 2.46 -12.51 -1.33
CA ALA A 138 3.00 -12.11 -2.63
C ALA A 138 4.48 -11.75 -2.51
N TYR A 139 5.22 -11.77 -3.62
CA TYR A 139 6.59 -11.27 -3.68
C TYR A 139 6.89 -10.68 -5.06
N GLY A 140 7.91 -9.81 -5.12
CA GLY A 140 8.33 -9.19 -6.37
C GLY A 140 7.45 -8.04 -6.85
N TYR A 141 6.50 -7.58 -6.05
CA TYR A 141 5.67 -6.39 -6.31
C TYR A 141 6.20 -5.23 -5.48
N TYR A 142 6.51 -4.11 -6.13
CA TYR A 142 7.18 -2.97 -5.49
C TYR A 142 6.24 -1.83 -5.09
N ASP A 143 4.94 -2.00 -5.30
CA ASP A 143 3.89 -1.07 -4.90
C ASP A 143 2.58 -1.78 -4.54
N ALA A 144 1.75 -1.08 -3.76
CA ALA A 144 0.48 -1.60 -3.25
C ALA A 144 -0.50 -1.98 -4.37
N SER A 145 -0.56 -1.21 -5.45
CA SER A 145 -1.51 -1.44 -6.54
C SER A 145 -1.22 -2.74 -7.26
N SER A 146 0.06 -2.97 -7.57
CA SER A 146 0.53 -4.20 -8.25
C SER A 146 0.27 -5.43 -7.40
N ALA A 147 0.56 -5.36 -6.08
CA ALA A 147 0.34 -6.47 -5.15
C ALA A 147 -1.16 -6.80 -5.00
N VAL A 148 -2.00 -5.78 -4.78
CA VAL A 148 -3.45 -5.98 -4.61
C VAL A 148 -4.10 -6.46 -5.91
N ASN A 149 -3.70 -5.95 -7.08
CA ASN A 149 -4.20 -6.44 -8.36
C ASN A 149 -3.84 -7.92 -8.56
N ALA A 150 -2.61 -8.33 -8.26
CA ALA A 150 -2.19 -9.72 -8.35
C ALA A 150 -3.02 -10.63 -7.43
N TRP A 151 -3.30 -10.21 -6.20
CA TRP A 151 -4.20 -10.95 -5.32
C TRP A 151 -5.63 -11.02 -5.87
N MET A 152 -6.16 -9.92 -6.42
CA MET A 152 -7.51 -9.90 -6.99
C MET A 152 -7.64 -10.70 -8.29
N ASP A 153 -6.57 -10.85 -9.06
CA ASP A 153 -6.54 -11.67 -10.28
C ASP A 153 -6.41 -13.17 -9.98
N SER A 154 -5.95 -13.53 -8.79
CA SER A 154 -5.85 -14.91 -8.31
C SER A 154 -7.12 -15.35 -7.59
N PRO A 155 -7.84 -16.38 -8.05
CA PRO A 155 -9.12 -16.78 -7.46
C PRO A 155 -9.06 -17.06 -5.96
N THR A 156 -8.03 -17.76 -5.47
CA THR A 156 -7.88 -18.15 -4.07
C THR A 156 -7.57 -16.96 -3.16
N HIS A 157 -6.68 -16.04 -3.61
CA HIS A 157 -6.37 -14.83 -2.85
C HIS A 157 -7.55 -13.86 -2.83
N ARG A 158 -8.25 -13.72 -3.97
CA ARG A 158 -9.47 -12.93 -4.09
C ARG A 158 -10.58 -13.44 -3.15
N GLU A 159 -10.73 -14.77 -3.03
CA GLU A 159 -11.70 -15.38 -2.13
C GLU A 159 -11.45 -14.93 -0.68
N ASN A 160 -10.21 -14.94 -0.20
CA ASN A 160 -9.87 -14.42 1.11
C ASN A 160 -10.21 -12.92 1.26
N ILE A 161 -9.85 -12.08 0.27
CA ILE A 161 -10.16 -10.65 0.31
C ILE A 161 -11.66 -10.40 0.40
N LEU A 162 -12.45 -11.18 -0.32
CA LEU A 162 -13.91 -11.04 -0.39
C LEU A 162 -14.66 -11.96 0.57
N TRP A 163 -13.97 -12.63 1.50
CA TRP A 163 -14.63 -13.46 2.49
C TRP A 163 -15.47 -12.61 3.44
N PRO A 164 -16.81 -12.85 3.51
CA PRO A 164 -17.72 -11.94 4.21
C PRO A 164 -17.55 -11.94 5.73
N GLU A 165 -17.05 -13.04 6.31
CA GLU A 165 -16.94 -13.20 7.76
C GLU A 165 -15.67 -12.56 8.34
N PHE A 166 -14.67 -12.24 7.52
CA PHE A 166 -13.52 -11.47 8.00
C PHE A 166 -13.92 -10.04 8.34
N THR A 167 -13.51 -9.57 9.51
CA THR A 167 -13.75 -8.22 10.01
C THR A 167 -12.46 -7.42 10.19
N LYS A 168 -11.32 -8.10 10.25
CA LYS A 168 -10.01 -7.51 10.52
C LYS A 168 -8.99 -7.94 9.49
N VAL A 169 -8.00 -7.07 9.27
CA VAL A 169 -6.86 -7.35 8.39
C VAL A 169 -5.65 -6.55 8.84
N ALA A 170 -4.47 -7.05 8.55
CA ALA A 170 -3.26 -6.24 8.45
C ALA A 170 -2.40 -6.74 7.29
N ILE A 171 -1.56 -5.85 6.78
CA ILE A 171 -0.65 -6.13 5.69
C ILE A 171 0.73 -5.65 6.13
N SER A 172 1.76 -6.42 5.85
CA SER A 172 3.14 -6.02 6.04
C SER A 172 3.96 -6.28 4.78
N VAL A 173 4.97 -5.45 4.58
CA VAL A 173 5.93 -5.57 3.49
C VAL A 173 7.32 -5.69 4.12
N TYR A 174 8.10 -6.64 3.66
CA TYR A 174 9.50 -6.81 4.01
C TYR A 174 10.36 -6.68 2.75
N ALA A 175 11.37 -5.81 2.77
CA ALA A 175 12.36 -5.71 1.72
C ALA A 175 13.57 -6.57 2.11
N ALA A 176 13.88 -7.57 1.30
CA ALA A 176 15.05 -8.41 1.48
C ALA A 176 16.31 -7.69 0.96
N ASP A 177 17.51 -8.19 1.36
CA ASP A 177 18.80 -7.61 0.99
C ASP A 177 19.05 -7.56 -0.52
N ASP A 178 18.41 -8.46 -1.29
CA ASP A 178 18.44 -8.47 -2.76
C ASP A 178 17.48 -7.46 -3.41
N GLY A 179 16.77 -6.67 -2.60
CA GLY A 179 15.80 -5.68 -3.04
C GLY A 179 14.41 -6.26 -3.33
N THR A 180 14.18 -7.55 -3.15
CA THR A 180 12.87 -8.18 -3.37
C THR A 180 11.90 -7.83 -2.23
N TYR A 181 10.69 -7.40 -2.57
CA TYR A 181 9.63 -7.14 -1.59
C TYR A 181 8.77 -8.38 -1.39
N TYR A 182 8.53 -8.73 -0.12
CA TYR A 182 7.66 -9.81 0.33
C TYR A 182 6.48 -9.23 1.10
N TRP A 183 5.28 -9.62 0.70
CA TRP A 183 4.01 -9.15 1.23
C TRP A 183 3.29 -10.26 1.97
N ALA A 184 2.81 -9.97 3.15
CA ALA A 184 1.90 -10.84 3.87
C ALA A 184 0.66 -10.06 4.30
N GLN A 185 -0.51 -10.60 3.97
CA GLN A 185 -1.82 -10.09 4.35
C GLN A 185 -2.50 -11.11 5.24
N GLU A 186 -2.78 -10.73 6.48
CA GLU A 186 -3.40 -11.58 7.48
C GLU A 186 -4.80 -11.10 7.79
N PHE A 187 -5.76 -12.03 7.79
CA PHE A 187 -7.16 -11.77 8.07
C PHE A 187 -7.57 -12.34 9.43
N GLY A 188 -8.60 -11.72 10.05
CA GLY A 188 -9.20 -12.17 11.31
C GLY A 188 -10.68 -11.86 11.41
N TYR A 189 -11.32 -12.46 12.39
CA TYR A 189 -12.74 -12.33 12.71
C TYR A 189 -13.01 -11.25 13.75
#